data_b49249a61cd68c15dd1575d7ab6acc93
#
_entry.id   b49249a61cd68c15dd1575d7ab6acc93
#
_cell.length_a   1.000
_cell.length_b   1.000
_cell.length_c   1.000
_cell.angle_alpha   90.00
_cell.angle_beta   90.00
_cell.angle_gamma   90.00
#
_symmetry.space_group_name_H-M   'P 1'
#
loop_
_entity.id
_entity.type
_entity.pdbx_description
1 polymer ?
#
loop_
_entity_poly.entity_id
_entity_poly.type
_entity_poly.pdbx_seq_one_letter_code
_entity_poly.pdbx_strand_id
1 'polypeptide(L)'
;VGNQMNTLGRSTLSRYREMLGEKNEFLSDYYQGEYIKEIAKQIHDKHGNEFLNLQEEQALPFFRNYALNSILDGIKADLVSFGVKFDRWFSEKELYDEKLVDSAVDWLREKKYVYDNEGAVWLKSTAYEDEKDRVLIKQSGEKTYFCSDIAYHKNKIDRGFEWIVDLWGADHHGYVPRMNAALQAMGYDENLFKVLLVQFVALKRDGKKVSMSTRSGEFETLADVIKEAGVDAVRYFFLMRSS
;
A
#
# COMPACT_ATOMS: atom_id res chain seq x y z
N VAL A 1 4.30 -10.62 5.89
CA VAL A 1 3.51 -9.46 6.37
C VAL A 1 4.48 -8.34 6.72
N GLY A 2 4.28 -7.15 6.14
CA GLY A 2 5.16 -6.01 6.36
C GLY A 2 5.15 -5.51 7.81
N ASN A 3 6.24 -4.86 8.22
CA ASN A 3 6.40 -4.35 9.59
C ASN A 3 5.28 -3.36 9.99
N GLN A 4 4.86 -2.50 9.06
CA GLN A 4 3.76 -1.54 9.29
C GLN A 4 2.44 -2.22 9.70
N MET A 5 2.12 -3.35 9.09
CA MET A 5 0.91 -4.10 9.40
C MET A 5 0.95 -4.70 10.81
N ASN A 6 2.13 -5.18 11.24
CA ASN A 6 2.31 -5.67 12.61
C ASN A 6 2.23 -4.53 13.61
N THR A 7 2.83 -3.37 13.30
CA THR A 7 2.72 -2.17 14.15
C THR A 7 1.26 -1.72 14.29
N LEU A 8 0.47 -1.73 13.20
CA LEU A 8 -0.96 -1.43 13.26
C LEU A 8 -1.72 -2.38 14.20
N GLY A 9 -1.48 -3.69 14.07
CA GLY A 9 -2.08 -4.69 14.93
C GLY A 9 -1.69 -4.52 16.40
N ARG A 10 -0.40 -4.26 16.68
CA ARG A 10 0.11 -4.01 18.04
C ARG A 10 -0.50 -2.75 18.65
N SER A 11 -0.58 -1.67 17.87
CA SER A 11 -1.22 -0.42 18.32
C SER A 11 -2.67 -0.65 18.77
N THR A 12 -3.42 -1.42 17.95
CA THR A 12 -4.83 -1.71 18.26
C THR A 12 -4.97 -2.66 19.44
N LEU A 13 -4.15 -3.70 19.55
CA LEU A 13 -4.13 -4.63 20.68
C LEU A 13 -3.78 -3.90 21.99
N SER A 14 -2.79 -3.01 21.94
CA SER A 14 -2.37 -2.21 23.09
C SER A 14 -3.53 -1.32 23.59
N ARG A 15 -4.24 -0.64 22.71
CA ARG A 15 -5.43 0.16 23.09
C ARG A 15 -6.57 -0.69 23.63
N TYR A 16 -6.79 -1.87 23.06
CA TYR A 16 -7.79 -2.80 23.57
C TYR A 16 -7.46 -3.25 25.01
N ARG A 17 -6.21 -3.61 25.31
CA ARG A 17 -5.75 -4.00 26.64
C ARG A 17 -5.84 -2.85 27.65
N GLU A 18 -5.47 -1.64 27.23
CA GLU A 18 -5.60 -0.42 28.04
C GLU A 18 -7.05 -0.19 28.46
N MET A 19 -8.02 -0.38 27.55
CA MET A 19 -9.46 -0.26 27.88
C MET A 19 -9.92 -1.28 28.92
N LEU A 20 -9.29 -2.45 28.98
CA LEU A 20 -9.57 -3.50 29.95
C LEU A 20 -8.79 -3.34 31.26
N GLY A 21 -8.06 -2.25 31.43
CA GLY A 21 -7.31 -1.93 32.66
C GLY A 21 -5.94 -2.60 32.76
N GLU A 22 -5.45 -3.24 31.70
CA GLU A 22 -4.07 -3.73 31.69
C GLU A 22 -3.08 -2.56 31.64
N LYS A 23 -2.07 -2.63 32.48
CA LYS A 23 -0.93 -1.72 32.39
C LYS A 23 -0.05 -2.19 31.26
N ASN A 24 -0.06 -1.50 30.14
CA ASN A 24 0.84 -1.73 29.02
C ASN A 24 1.51 -0.41 28.63
N GLU A 25 2.67 -0.49 28.02
CA GLU A 25 3.37 0.66 27.47
C GLU A 25 2.90 0.88 26.01
N PHE A 26 2.34 2.06 25.75
CA PHE A 26 1.99 2.45 24.40
C PHE A 26 3.20 3.13 23.74
N LEU A 27 3.88 2.38 22.88
CA LEU A 27 5.16 2.80 22.32
C LEU A 27 5.03 4.01 21.39
N SER A 28 6.09 4.81 21.29
CA SER A 28 6.12 6.03 20.49
C SER A 28 6.06 5.78 18.97
N ASP A 29 6.46 4.58 18.52
CA ASP A 29 6.37 4.15 17.13
C ASP A 29 5.01 3.55 16.75
N TYR A 30 4.10 3.39 17.72
CA TYR A 30 2.72 2.97 17.48
C TYR A 30 1.90 4.08 16.82
N TYR A 31 0.84 3.70 16.15
CA TYR A 31 -0.11 4.65 15.54
C TYR A 31 -0.89 5.37 16.63
N GLN A 32 -0.70 6.69 16.75
CA GLN A 32 -1.22 7.52 17.84
C GLN A 32 -2.65 8.03 17.58
N GLY A 33 -3.17 7.89 16.35
CA GLY A 33 -4.46 8.46 15.95
C GLY A 33 -5.63 7.90 16.74
N GLU A 34 -6.65 8.74 16.95
CA GLU A 34 -7.87 8.40 17.70
C GLU A 34 -8.61 7.20 17.08
N TYR A 35 -8.55 7.04 15.74
CA TYR A 35 -9.13 5.91 15.03
C TYR A 35 -8.66 4.55 15.54
N ILE A 36 -7.45 4.45 16.10
CA ILE A 36 -6.96 3.20 16.71
C ILE A 36 -7.75 2.84 17.95
N LYS A 37 -8.11 3.83 18.77
CA LYS A 37 -8.97 3.61 19.96
C LYS A 37 -10.38 3.22 19.56
N GLU A 38 -10.91 3.85 18.50
CA GLU A 38 -12.22 3.52 17.97
C GLU A 38 -12.28 2.07 17.46
N ILE A 39 -11.23 1.61 16.73
CA ILE A 39 -11.13 0.22 16.29
C ILE A 39 -11.00 -0.73 17.48
N ALA A 40 -10.17 -0.40 18.46
CA ALA A 40 -10.04 -1.20 19.70
C ALA A 40 -11.38 -1.31 20.44
N LYS A 41 -12.14 -0.20 20.50
CA LYS A 41 -13.49 -0.19 21.07
C LYS A 41 -14.45 -1.08 20.29
N GLN A 42 -14.45 -1.03 18.96
CA GLN A 42 -15.28 -1.91 18.14
C GLN A 42 -14.99 -3.39 18.39
N ILE A 43 -13.70 -3.74 18.57
CA ILE A 43 -13.30 -5.10 18.92
C ILE A 43 -13.84 -5.48 20.30
N HIS A 44 -13.68 -4.60 21.30
CA HIS A 44 -14.21 -4.85 22.65
C HIS A 44 -15.72 -4.99 22.65
N ASP A 45 -16.46 -4.12 21.95
CA ASP A 45 -17.93 -4.17 21.90
C ASP A 45 -18.44 -5.50 21.27
N LYS A 46 -17.68 -6.11 20.36
CA LYS A 46 -18.04 -7.37 19.69
C LYS A 46 -17.55 -8.63 20.41
N HIS A 47 -16.38 -8.56 21.03
CA HIS A 47 -15.66 -9.74 21.55
C HIS A 47 -15.45 -9.69 23.08
N GLY A 48 -15.82 -8.59 23.75
CA GLY A 48 -15.62 -8.43 25.19
C GLY A 48 -14.15 -8.65 25.58
N ASN A 49 -13.91 -9.55 26.51
CA ASN A 49 -12.59 -9.86 27.07
C ASN A 49 -11.90 -11.08 26.41
N GLU A 50 -12.39 -11.54 25.26
CA GLU A 50 -11.91 -12.78 24.60
C GLU A 50 -10.39 -12.85 24.42
N PHE A 51 -9.75 -11.70 24.10
CA PHE A 51 -8.33 -11.63 23.82
C PHE A 51 -7.45 -11.20 25.01
N LEU A 52 -8.05 -10.96 26.19
CA LEU A 52 -7.33 -10.39 27.34
C LEU A 52 -6.15 -11.28 27.78
N ASN A 53 -6.40 -12.58 27.88
CA ASN A 53 -5.42 -13.54 28.40
C ASN A 53 -4.57 -14.20 27.32
N LEU A 54 -4.70 -13.78 26.07
CA LEU A 54 -3.89 -14.34 24.98
C LEU A 54 -2.50 -13.69 24.94
N GLN A 55 -1.49 -14.49 24.62
CA GLN A 55 -0.17 -13.93 24.28
C GLN A 55 -0.25 -13.08 23.01
N GLU A 56 0.65 -12.09 22.89
CA GLU A 56 0.65 -11.18 21.75
C GLU A 56 0.65 -11.93 20.40
N GLU A 57 1.50 -12.94 20.28
CA GLU A 57 1.64 -13.73 19.05
C GLU A 57 0.34 -14.42 18.61
N GLN A 58 -0.52 -14.76 19.58
CA GLN A 58 -1.81 -15.39 19.34
C GLN A 58 -2.88 -14.37 18.94
N ALA A 59 -2.88 -13.20 19.58
CA ALA A 59 -3.86 -12.15 19.36
C ALA A 59 -3.54 -11.28 18.12
N LEU A 60 -2.26 -11.01 17.86
CA LEU A 60 -1.79 -10.08 16.83
C LEU A 60 -2.38 -10.31 15.44
N PRO A 61 -2.48 -11.55 14.91
CA PRO A 61 -3.08 -11.77 13.58
C PRO A 61 -4.52 -11.29 13.49
N PHE A 62 -5.32 -11.47 14.53
CA PHE A 62 -6.70 -10.99 14.58
C PHE A 62 -6.76 -9.46 14.57
N PHE A 63 -6.06 -8.80 15.50
CA PHE A 63 -6.06 -7.34 15.63
C PHE A 63 -5.54 -6.66 14.37
N ARG A 64 -4.48 -7.19 13.78
CA ARG A 64 -3.93 -6.70 12.51
C ARG A 64 -4.97 -6.76 11.38
N ASN A 65 -5.62 -7.90 11.20
CA ASN A 65 -6.57 -8.09 10.11
C ASN A 65 -7.85 -7.27 10.35
N TYR A 66 -8.32 -7.20 11.60
CA TYR A 66 -9.49 -6.39 11.95
C TYR A 66 -9.23 -4.90 11.68
N ALA A 67 -8.10 -4.39 12.17
CA ALA A 67 -7.73 -2.98 11.97
C ALA A 67 -7.56 -2.65 10.47
N LEU A 68 -6.88 -3.52 9.71
CA LEU A 68 -6.74 -3.36 8.26
C LEU A 68 -8.10 -3.26 7.57
N ASN A 69 -9.00 -4.20 7.85
CA ASN A 69 -10.31 -4.23 7.20
C ASN A 69 -11.15 -3.03 7.59
N SER A 70 -11.16 -2.64 8.87
CA SER A 70 -11.88 -1.46 9.34
C SER A 70 -11.42 -0.18 8.64
N ILE A 71 -10.09 0.00 8.50
CA ILE A 71 -9.53 1.16 7.78
C ILE A 71 -9.87 1.10 6.29
N LEU A 72 -9.72 -0.05 5.64
CA LEU A 72 -10.07 -0.22 4.24
C LEU A 72 -11.54 0.07 3.96
N ASP A 73 -12.43 -0.38 4.80
CA ASP A 73 -13.87 -0.14 4.65
C ASP A 73 -14.20 1.36 4.82
N GLY A 74 -13.51 2.06 5.73
CA GLY A 74 -13.59 3.51 5.84
C GLY A 74 -13.10 4.21 4.57
N ILE A 75 -11.93 3.84 4.06
CA ILE A 75 -11.38 4.40 2.79
C ILE A 75 -12.35 4.18 1.62
N LYS A 76 -12.91 2.97 1.51
CA LYS A 76 -13.89 2.68 0.44
C LYS A 76 -15.14 3.56 0.57
N ALA A 77 -15.65 3.74 1.78
CA ALA A 77 -16.81 4.60 2.03
C ALA A 77 -16.51 6.07 1.67
N ASP A 78 -15.36 6.60 2.07
CA ASP A 78 -14.94 7.96 1.74
C ASP A 78 -14.80 8.16 0.25
N LEU A 79 -14.18 7.22 -0.47
CA LEU A 79 -14.02 7.28 -1.92
C LEU A 79 -15.36 7.19 -2.64
N VAL A 80 -16.28 6.34 -2.19
CA VAL A 80 -17.64 6.28 -2.75
C VAL A 80 -18.37 7.60 -2.53
N SER A 81 -18.29 8.20 -1.34
CA SER A 81 -18.88 9.51 -1.05
C SER A 81 -18.28 10.63 -1.91
N PHE A 82 -17.00 10.51 -2.24
CA PHE A 82 -16.29 11.41 -3.15
C PHE A 82 -16.59 11.16 -4.64
N GLY A 83 -17.40 10.15 -4.97
CA GLY A 83 -17.74 9.79 -6.34
C GLY A 83 -16.66 8.99 -7.08
N VAL A 84 -15.74 8.38 -6.34
CA VAL A 84 -14.70 7.49 -6.88
C VAL A 84 -15.05 6.05 -6.55
N LYS A 85 -15.22 5.22 -7.58
CA LYS A 85 -15.52 3.80 -7.45
C LYS A 85 -14.47 2.99 -8.18
N PHE A 86 -13.99 1.93 -7.54
CA PHE A 86 -13.08 0.96 -8.13
C PHE A 86 -13.82 -0.34 -8.43
N ASP A 87 -13.60 -0.89 -9.61
CA ASP A 87 -14.18 -2.18 -10.02
C ASP A 87 -13.52 -3.33 -9.27
N ARG A 88 -12.24 -3.19 -8.91
CA ARG A 88 -11.50 -4.19 -8.15
C ARG A 88 -10.55 -3.55 -7.13
N TRP A 89 -10.64 -4.01 -5.90
CA TRP A 89 -9.65 -3.82 -4.87
C TRP A 89 -8.74 -5.03 -4.85
N PHE A 90 -7.50 -4.85 -5.29
CA PHE A 90 -6.52 -5.93 -5.40
C PHE A 90 -5.61 -5.95 -4.17
N SER A 91 -5.44 -7.12 -3.58
CA SER A 91 -4.52 -7.30 -2.46
C SER A 91 -3.18 -7.87 -2.96
N GLU A 92 -2.07 -7.21 -2.62
CA GLU A 92 -0.74 -7.75 -2.92
C GLU A 92 -0.55 -9.17 -2.38
N LYS A 93 -1.24 -9.51 -1.27
CA LYS A 93 -1.21 -10.85 -0.70
C LYS A 93 -1.68 -11.93 -1.69
N GLU A 94 -2.63 -11.60 -2.57
CA GLU A 94 -3.10 -12.52 -3.62
C GLU A 94 -1.95 -12.99 -4.52
N LEU A 95 -0.98 -12.11 -4.83
CA LEU A 95 0.18 -12.46 -5.64
C LEU A 95 1.04 -13.56 -5.00
N TYR A 96 1.12 -13.59 -3.69
CA TYR A 96 1.89 -14.58 -2.93
C TYR A 96 1.08 -15.86 -2.70
N ASP A 97 -0.17 -15.74 -2.33
CA ASP A 97 -1.06 -16.89 -2.07
C ASP A 97 -1.23 -17.74 -3.35
N GLU A 98 -1.34 -17.08 -4.51
CA GLU A 98 -1.48 -17.72 -5.82
C GLU A 98 -0.12 -18.00 -6.51
N LYS A 99 1.01 -17.74 -5.82
CA LYS A 99 2.39 -17.92 -6.33
C LYS A 99 2.69 -17.16 -7.62
N LEU A 100 1.97 -16.07 -7.89
CA LEU A 100 2.15 -15.29 -9.12
C LEU A 100 3.52 -14.60 -9.16
N VAL A 101 4.07 -14.24 -8.00
CA VAL A 101 5.43 -13.67 -7.92
C VAL A 101 6.47 -14.70 -8.34
N ASP A 102 6.36 -15.94 -7.85
CA ASP A 102 7.28 -17.02 -8.26
C ASP A 102 7.15 -17.31 -9.74
N SER A 103 5.92 -17.45 -10.23
CA SER A 103 5.65 -17.70 -11.66
C SER A 103 6.20 -16.60 -12.57
N ALA A 104 6.14 -15.32 -12.15
CA ALA A 104 6.72 -14.23 -12.93
C ALA A 104 8.26 -14.31 -13.00
N VAL A 105 8.92 -14.67 -11.88
CA VAL A 105 10.37 -14.86 -11.85
C VAL A 105 10.80 -16.05 -12.69
N ASP A 106 10.08 -17.17 -12.58
CA ASP A 106 10.36 -18.38 -13.38
C ASP A 106 10.22 -18.10 -14.87
N TRP A 107 9.17 -17.38 -15.25
CA TRP A 107 8.98 -16.95 -16.63
C TRP A 107 10.15 -16.07 -17.15
N LEU A 108 10.57 -15.08 -16.35
CA LEU A 108 11.74 -14.23 -16.70
C LEU A 108 13.04 -15.06 -16.80
N ARG A 109 13.17 -16.09 -15.96
CA ARG A 109 14.32 -17.01 -15.98
C ARG A 109 14.36 -17.87 -17.24
N GLU A 110 13.23 -18.46 -17.63
CA GLU A 110 13.09 -19.23 -18.86
C GLU A 110 13.45 -18.39 -20.11
N LYS A 111 13.06 -17.12 -20.09
CA LYS A 111 13.37 -16.17 -21.17
C LYS A 111 14.79 -15.60 -21.09
N LYS A 112 15.60 -15.95 -20.07
CA LYS A 112 16.97 -15.47 -19.83
C LYS A 112 17.08 -13.95 -19.57
N TYR A 113 16.02 -13.34 -19.09
CA TYR A 113 16.01 -11.93 -18.72
C TYR A 113 16.52 -11.67 -17.30
N VAL A 114 16.73 -12.71 -16.51
CA VAL A 114 17.35 -12.64 -15.18
C VAL A 114 18.65 -13.44 -15.16
N TYR A 115 19.48 -13.14 -14.17
CA TYR A 115 20.70 -13.87 -13.86
C TYR A 115 20.92 -13.90 -12.34
N ASP A 116 21.70 -14.89 -11.89
CA ASP A 116 22.10 -15.01 -10.50
C ASP A 116 23.48 -14.36 -10.30
N ASN A 117 23.60 -13.51 -9.29
CA ASN A 117 24.87 -12.91 -8.90
C ASN A 117 24.92 -12.76 -7.38
N GLU A 118 25.99 -13.27 -6.75
CA GLU A 118 26.21 -13.21 -5.29
C GLU A 118 25.02 -13.73 -4.46
N GLY A 119 24.35 -14.76 -4.96
CA GLY A 119 23.19 -15.38 -4.29
C GLY A 119 21.87 -14.58 -4.43
N ALA A 120 21.86 -13.50 -5.18
CA ALA A 120 20.67 -12.71 -5.50
C ALA A 120 20.25 -12.94 -6.96
N VAL A 121 18.95 -12.75 -7.25
CA VAL A 121 18.39 -12.81 -8.61
C VAL A 121 18.21 -11.40 -9.14
N TRP A 122 18.80 -11.12 -10.29
CA TRP A 122 18.82 -9.81 -10.91
C TRP A 122 18.11 -9.78 -12.25
N LEU A 123 17.30 -8.76 -12.52
CA LEU A 123 16.73 -8.46 -13.82
C LEU A 123 17.76 -7.68 -14.66
N LYS A 124 17.94 -8.08 -15.91
CA LYS A 124 18.80 -7.39 -16.92
C LYS A 124 18.11 -6.12 -17.44
N SER A 125 17.75 -5.21 -16.56
CA SER A 125 16.98 -4.02 -16.93
C SER A 125 17.78 -3.00 -17.74
N THR A 126 19.13 -3.03 -17.66
CA THR A 126 20.00 -2.20 -18.50
C THR A 126 19.86 -2.49 -19.99
N ALA A 127 19.46 -3.71 -20.38
CA ALA A 127 19.17 -4.05 -21.76
C ALA A 127 17.94 -3.31 -22.33
N TYR A 128 17.17 -2.63 -21.47
CA TYR A 128 15.91 -1.95 -21.76
C TYR A 128 15.91 -0.52 -21.19
N GLU A 129 17.02 0.18 -21.31
CA GLU A 129 17.17 1.61 -20.98
C GLU A 129 17.04 1.98 -19.47
N ASP A 130 17.11 1.00 -18.55
CA ASP A 130 17.27 1.33 -17.12
C ASP A 130 18.75 1.64 -16.82
N GLU A 131 19.01 2.48 -15.84
CA GLU A 131 20.37 2.91 -15.46
C GLU A 131 21.24 1.76 -14.95
N LYS A 132 20.65 0.75 -14.34
CA LYS A 132 21.32 -0.42 -13.77
C LYS A 132 20.40 -1.62 -13.68
N ASP A 133 20.98 -2.83 -13.64
CA ASP A 133 20.21 -4.04 -13.35
C ASP A 133 19.61 -4.01 -11.96
N ARG A 134 18.46 -4.68 -11.78
CA ARG A 134 17.67 -4.59 -10.56
C ARG A 134 17.49 -5.94 -9.87
N VAL A 135 17.67 -5.93 -8.55
CA VAL A 135 17.44 -7.12 -7.72
C VAL A 135 15.95 -7.43 -7.65
N LEU A 136 15.57 -8.65 -7.99
CA LEU A 136 14.24 -9.21 -7.79
C LEU A 136 14.16 -9.99 -6.48
N ILE A 137 15.16 -10.84 -6.23
CA ILE A 137 15.26 -11.63 -5.00
C ILE A 137 16.62 -11.36 -4.37
N LYS A 138 16.60 -10.94 -3.11
CA LYS A 138 17.81 -10.67 -2.34
C LYS A 138 18.55 -11.96 -2.01
N GLN A 139 19.81 -11.88 -1.62
CA GLN A 139 20.60 -13.01 -1.12
C GLN A 139 19.93 -13.73 0.07
N SER A 140 19.15 -13.03 0.88
CA SER A 140 18.34 -13.61 1.96
C SER A 140 17.17 -14.49 1.49
N GLY A 141 16.88 -14.53 0.19
CA GLY A 141 15.68 -15.16 -0.39
C GLY A 141 14.44 -14.26 -0.36
N GLU A 142 14.54 -13.06 0.23
CA GLU A 142 13.42 -12.11 0.29
C GLU A 142 13.19 -11.47 -1.09
N LYS A 143 11.95 -11.49 -1.54
CA LYS A 143 11.52 -10.81 -2.77
C LYS A 143 11.43 -9.29 -2.54
N THR A 144 11.90 -8.52 -3.51
CA THR A 144 11.77 -7.05 -3.46
C THR A 144 10.36 -6.60 -3.84
N TYR A 145 9.97 -5.39 -3.46
CA TYR A 145 8.72 -4.79 -3.93
C TYR A 145 8.65 -4.74 -5.47
N PHE A 146 9.78 -4.49 -6.11
CA PHE A 146 9.85 -4.49 -7.57
C PHE A 146 9.49 -5.85 -8.19
N CYS A 147 9.86 -6.94 -7.53
CA CYS A 147 9.47 -8.29 -7.95
C CYS A 147 7.94 -8.47 -7.88
N SER A 148 7.29 -8.00 -6.81
CA SER A 148 5.84 -8.02 -6.67
C SER A 148 5.14 -7.14 -7.70
N ASP A 149 5.70 -5.96 -7.99
CA ASP A 149 5.15 -5.03 -8.97
C ASP A 149 5.17 -5.64 -10.39
N ILE A 150 6.25 -6.31 -10.77
CA ILE A 150 6.34 -7.04 -12.04
C ILE A 150 5.23 -8.10 -12.13
N ALA A 151 5.06 -8.89 -11.08
CA ALA A 151 4.03 -9.92 -11.03
C ALA A 151 2.62 -9.33 -11.11
N TYR A 152 2.39 -8.18 -10.48
CA TYR A 152 1.11 -7.49 -10.52
C TYR A 152 0.80 -6.94 -11.92
N HIS A 153 1.78 -6.34 -12.61
CA HIS A 153 1.60 -5.88 -13.98
C HIS A 153 1.35 -7.04 -14.94
N LYS A 154 2.10 -8.14 -14.79
CA LYS A 154 1.82 -9.36 -15.53
C LYS A 154 0.39 -9.85 -15.27
N ASN A 155 -0.08 -9.85 -14.03
CA ASN A 155 -1.46 -10.22 -13.70
C ASN A 155 -2.50 -9.30 -14.39
N LYS A 156 -2.24 -7.97 -14.46
CA LYS A 156 -3.12 -7.05 -15.22
C LYS A 156 -3.22 -7.47 -16.68
N ILE A 157 -2.09 -7.80 -17.30
CA ILE A 157 -2.04 -8.21 -18.71
C ILE A 157 -2.71 -9.58 -18.92
N ASP A 158 -2.44 -10.54 -18.05
CA ASP A 158 -3.05 -11.87 -18.10
C ASP A 158 -4.58 -11.82 -17.94
N ARG A 159 -5.10 -10.76 -17.30
CA ARG A 159 -6.54 -10.46 -17.21
C ARG A 159 -7.13 -9.84 -18.48
N GLY A 160 -6.30 -9.60 -19.49
CA GLY A 160 -6.73 -9.12 -20.81
C GLY A 160 -6.77 -7.60 -20.96
N PHE A 161 -6.11 -6.83 -20.08
CA PHE A 161 -5.98 -5.39 -20.29
C PHE A 161 -4.93 -5.11 -21.37
N GLU A 162 -5.34 -4.42 -22.41
CA GLU A 162 -4.50 -4.01 -23.54
C GLU A 162 -3.81 -2.66 -23.29
N TRP A 163 -4.24 -1.94 -22.27
CA TRP A 163 -3.66 -0.66 -21.86
C TRP A 163 -3.67 -0.52 -20.35
N ILE A 164 -2.53 -0.19 -19.78
CA ILE A 164 -2.33 -0.03 -18.34
C ILE A 164 -1.91 1.41 -18.06
N VAL A 165 -2.65 2.10 -17.22
CA VAL A 165 -2.31 3.44 -16.74
C VAL A 165 -2.18 3.40 -15.22
N ASP A 166 -0.98 3.64 -14.73
CA ASP A 166 -0.74 3.78 -13.29
C ASP A 166 -0.72 5.26 -12.89
N LEU A 167 -1.34 5.56 -11.76
CA LEU A 167 -1.29 6.88 -11.14
C LEU A 167 -0.36 6.83 -9.93
N TRP A 168 0.78 7.51 -10.03
CA TRP A 168 1.80 7.51 -8.98
C TRP A 168 2.05 8.91 -8.44
N GLY A 169 2.48 9.01 -7.17
CA GLY A 169 3.03 10.25 -6.65
C GLY A 169 4.30 10.66 -7.41
N ALA A 170 4.53 11.95 -7.57
CA ALA A 170 5.66 12.49 -8.33
C ALA A 170 7.03 12.08 -7.76
N ASP A 171 7.09 11.70 -6.49
CA ASP A 171 8.27 11.14 -5.82
C ASP A 171 8.69 9.79 -6.38
N HIS A 172 7.80 9.07 -7.08
CA HIS A 172 8.08 7.81 -7.75
C HIS A 172 8.57 7.95 -9.20
N HIS A 173 8.84 9.16 -9.70
CA HIS A 173 9.27 9.40 -11.09
C HIS A 173 10.47 8.52 -11.52
N GLY A 174 11.46 8.32 -10.64
CA GLY A 174 12.63 7.46 -10.89
C GLY A 174 12.32 5.95 -10.96
N TYR A 175 11.08 5.56 -10.65
CA TYR A 175 10.64 4.16 -10.74
C TYR A 175 10.08 3.82 -12.14
N VAL A 176 9.66 4.82 -12.91
CA VAL A 176 9.04 4.65 -14.24
C VAL A 176 9.96 3.93 -15.24
N PRO A 177 11.23 4.33 -15.43
CA PRO A 177 12.13 3.63 -16.37
C PRO A 177 12.33 2.16 -16.00
N ARG A 178 12.42 1.88 -14.68
CA ARG A 178 12.59 0.52 -14.16
C ARG A 178 11.40 -0.38 -14.48
N MET A 179 10.16 0.13 -14.36
CA MET A 179 8.97 -0.65 -14.68
C MET A 179 8.82 -0.82 -16.20
N ASN A 180 9.10 0.21 -16.98
CA ASN A 180 9.12 0.11 -18.43
C ASN A 180 10.12 -0.98 -18.91
N ALA A 181 11.34 -0.98 -18.36
CA ALA A 181 12.35 -1.98 -18.67
C ALA A 181 11.87 -3.40 -18.34
N ALA A 182 11.18 -3.59 -17.20
CA ALA A 182 10.64 -4.89 -16.82
C ALA A 182 9.56 -5.37 -17.79
N LEU A 183 8.65 -4.49 -18.22
CA LEU A 183 7.58 -4.84 -19.16
C LEU A 183 8.12 -5.13 -20.56
N GLN A 184 9.09 -4.35 -21.03
CA GLN A 184 9.78 -4.62 -22.31
C GLN A 184 10.56 -5.94 -22.25
N ALA A 185 11.24 -6.23 -21.12
CA ALA A 185 11.89 -7.52 -20.91
C ALA A 185 10.90 -8.68 -20.99
N MET A 186 9.66 -8.47 -20.55
CA MET A 186 8.58 -9.45 -20.69
C MET A 186 8.00 -9.53 -22.12
N GLY A 187 8.49 -8.73 -23.05
CA GLY A 187 8.06 -8.73 -24.45
C GLY A 187 6.79 -7.93 -24.72
N TYR A 188 6.40 -7.04 -23.81
CA TYR A 188 5.25 -6.17 -24.00
C TYR A 188 5.64 -4.88 -24.73
N ASP A 189 4.69 -4.37 -25.53
CA ASP A 189 4.85 -3.11 -26.25
C ASP A 189 5.03 -1.93 -25.27
N GLU A 190 5.91 -1.00 -25.58
CA GLU A 190 6.20 0.19 -24.78
C GLU A 190 4.96 1.09 -24.57
N ASN A 191 4.01 1.05 -25.51
CA ASN A 191 2.78 1.83 -25.43
C ASN A 191 1.69 1.18 -24.55
N LEU A 192 1.89 -0.07 -24.14
CA LEU A 192 0.95 -0.76 -23.25
C LEU A 192 0.85 -0.09 -21.87
N PHE A 193 1.94 0.46 -21.38
CA PHE A 193 2.05 0.98 -20.02
C PHE A 193 2.35 2.47 -20.00
N LYS A 194 1.58 3.21 -19.23
CA LYS A 194 1.75 4.65 -19.03
C LYS A 194 1.62 5.02 -17.56
N VAL A 195 2.50 5.89 -17.09
CA VAL A 195 2.42 6.43 -15.74
C VAL A 195 1.99 7.90 -15.79
N LEU A 196 0.98 8.22 -15.00
CA LEU A 196 0.58 9.61 -14.72
C LEU A 196 1.13 9.98 -13.33
N LEU A 197 2.06 10.92 -13.30
CA LEU A 197 2.65 11.43 -12.07
C LEU A 197 1.76 12.54 -11.49
N VAL A 198 1.32 12.35 -10.25
CA VAL A 198 0.46 13.31 -9.54
C VAL A 198 1.29 14.04 -8.49
N GLN A 199 1.26 15.36 -8.53
CA GLN A 199 1.98 16.20 -7.56
C GLN A 199 1.29 16.20 -6.19
N PHE A 200 2.08 16.41 -5.14
CA PHE A 200 1.56 16.54 -3.79
C PHE A 200 0.68 17.79 -3.66
N VAL A 201 -0.52 17.59 -3.14
CA VAL A 201 -1.42 18.69 -2.77
C VAL A 201 -1.13 19.11 -1.33
N ALA A 202 -0.89 20.40 -1.11
CA ALA A 202 -0.74 20.97 0.21
C ALA A 202 -2.04 21.65 0.64
N LEU A 203 -2.63 21.18 1.73
CA LEU A 203 -3.72 21.90 2.38
C LEU A 203 -3.18 23.08 3.16
N LYS A 204 -3.89 24.22 3.11
CA LYS A 204 -3.57 25.42 3.89
C LYS A 204 -4.79 25.83 4.69
N ARG A 205 -4.60 26.18 5.97
CA ARG A 205 -5.59 26.77 6.85
C ARG A 205 -5.02 28.10 7.33
N ASP A 206 -5.76 29.18 7.14
CA ASP A 206 -5.32 30.55 7.44
C ASP A 206 -3.94 30.93 6.84
N GLY A 207 -3.71 30.46 5.60
CA GLY A 207 -2.46 30.71 4.86
C GLY A 207 -1.28 29.83 5.28
N LYS A 208 -1.38 29.05 6.34
CA LYS A 208 -0.33 28.15 6.83
C LYS A 208 -0.56 26.73 6.32
N LYS A 209 0.53 26.05 5.93
CA LYS A 209 0.48 24.63 5.51
C LYS A 209 0.09 23.77 6.70
N VAL A 210 -0.93 22.92 6.51
CA VAL A 210 -1.31 21.90 7.49
C VAL A 210 -0.27 20.78 7.44
N SER A 211 0.31 20.45 8.60
CA SER A 211 1.19 19.29 8.74
C SER A 211 0.36 18.03 8.69
N MET A 212 0.85 17.00 8.01
CA MET A 212 0.17 15.70 7.92
C MET A 212 1.12 14.59 8.30
N SER A 213 0.77 13.81 9.32
CA SER A 213 1.50 12.63 9.74
C SER A 213 0.54 11.57 10.27
N THR A 214 0.46 10.45 9.56
CA THR A 214 -0.39 9.33 9.98
C THR A 214 0.09 8.68 11.28
N ARG A 215 1.38 8.74 11.59
CA ARG A 215 1.93 8.18 12.83
C ARG A 215 1.61 9.03 14.06
N SER A 216 1.72 10.35 13.96
CA SER A 216 1.35 11.25 15.05
C SER A 216 -0.18 11.40 15.21
N GLY A 217 -0.96 10.95 14.23
CA GLY A 217 -2.41 11.13 14.22
C GLY A 217 -2.85 12.54 13.82
N GLU A 218 -1.92 13.39 13.37
CA GLU A 218 -2.19 14.74 12.90
C GLU A 218 -2.34 14.73 11.37
N PHE A 219 -3.56 14.64 10.88
CA PHE A 219 -3.88 14.72 9.45
C PHE A 219 -5.34 15.15 9.25
N GLU A 220 -5.59 15.83 8.15
CA GLU A 220 -6.94 16.09 7.67
C GLU A 220 -7.35 14.95 6.75
N THR A 221 -8.50 14.34 7.02
CA THR A 221 -9.03 13.26 6.18
C THR A 221 -9.75 13.80 4.97
N LEU A 222 -9.92 13.00 3.92
CA LEU A 222 -10.79 13.34 2.80
C LEU A 222 -12.20 13.60 3.27
N ALA A 223 -12.70 12.81 4.23
CA ALA A 223 -14.02 12.99 4.84
C ALA A 223 -14.16 14.35 5.52
N ASP A 224 -13.15 14.82 6.27
CA ASP A 224 -13.17 16.13 6.91
C ASP A 224 -13.24 17.27 5.88
N VAL A 225 -12.43 17.18 4.83
CA VAL A 225 -12.42 18.17 3.75
C VAL A 225 -13.76 18.20 3.00
N ILE A 226 -14.35 17.03 2.74
CA ILE A 226 -15.67 16.93 2.11
C ILE A 226 -16.76 17.53 3.01
N LYS A 227 -16.71 17.25 4.29
CA LYS A 227 -17.66 17.79 5.28
C LYS A 227 -17.61 19.32 5.37
N GLU A 228 -16.40 19.90 5.26
CA GLU A 228 -16.18 21.33 5.36
C GLU A 228 -16.56 22.09 4.06
N ALA A 229 -16.15 21.59 2.89
CA ALA A 229 -16.27 22.29 1.62
C ALA A 229 -17.31 21.73 0.66
N GLY A 230 -17.79 20.51 0.89
CA GLY A 230 -18.68 19.77 -0.02
C GLY A 230 -17.93 19.04 -1.14
N VAL A 231 -18.53 17.95 -1.61
CA VAL A 231 -17.91 17.05 -2.61
C VAL A 231 -17.53 17.78 -3.88
N ASP A 232 -18.46 18.57 -4.44
CA ASP A 232 -18.25 19.22 -5.74
C ASP A 232 -17.11 20.24 -5.70
N ALA A 233 -17.03 21.04 -4.63
CA ALA A 233 -15.95 21.98 -4.46
C ALA A 233 -14.59 21.29 -4.30
N VAL A 234 -14.52 20.24 -3.48
CA VAL A 234 -13.29 19.46 -3.29
C VAL A 234 -12.84 18.85 -4.61
N ARG A 235 -13.73 18.17 -5.35
CA ARG A 235 -13.43 17.61 -6.67
C ARG A 235 -12.93 18.66 -7.64
N TYR A 236 -13.62 19.81 -7.71
CA TYR A 236 -13.22 20.91 -8.59
C TYR A 236 -11.79 21.38 -8.30
N PHE A 237 -11.47 21.66 -7.03
CA PHE A 237 -10.14 22.14 -6.67
C PHE A 237 -9.03 21.12 -6.88
N PHE A 238 -9.29 19.83 -6.65
CA PHE A 238 -8.33 18.77 -6.95
C PHE A 238 -8.06 18.62 -8.45
N LEU A 239 -9.09 18.73 -9.29
CA LEU A 239 -8.97 18.58 -10.74
C LEU A 239 -8.48 19.84 -11.45
N MET A 240 -8.71 21.03 -10.88
CA MET A 240 -8.28 22.31 -11.46
C MET A 240 -6.76 22.49 -11.41
N ARG A 241 -6.07 21.86 -10.49
CA ARG A 241 -4.63 21.97 -10.38
C ARG A 241 -3.96 21.07 -11.40
N SER A 242 -3.33 21.66 -12.42
CA SER A 242 -2.45 20.94 -13.32
C SER A 242 -1.20 20.45 -12.56
N SER A 243 -0.74 19.28 -12.93
CA SER A 243 0.57 18.74 -12.52
C SER A 243 1.71 19.56 -13.09
#